data_8b89ff1a45e8f30f54a2131eb19c1abf
#
_entry.id   8b89ff1a45e8f30f54a2131eb19c1abf
#
_cell.length_a   1.000
_cell.length_b   1.000
_cell.length_c   1.000
_cell.angle_alpha   90.00
_cell.angle_beta   90.00
_cell.angle_gamma   90.00
#
_symmetry.space_group_name_H-M   'P 1'
#
loop_
_entity.id
_entity.type
_entity.pdbx_description
1 polymer ?
#
loop_
_entity_poly.entity_id
_entity_poly.type
_entity_poly.pdbx_seq_one_letter_code
_entity_poly.pdbx_strand_id
1 'polypeptide(L)'
;MSNFTSVPYPFIEIVKPAIEAENFVYDNTEVAGLFLRKGLEAWVHFIYQNEPELTLPYDTTISSLIKEPTFIEIVNNTGVLQQMNAIRLLGNKAVHNSGNKVKISTQEIIHHLHLLHGISYYFINLYGEEYIKPPQFSDENIPLAQKIQQNILNQEILKLKEQLTQKAELEKENAQLQAQMLANRLATQSTVLPPKDPNEALTRTYLIDNLLQEAGWDLSLPNVKEFRIEGMPNNKEEGFADYVLWGKNGKPLAVVEAK
;
A
#
# COMPACT_ATOMS: atom_id res chain seq x y z
N MET A 1 7.43 -9.86 33.48
CA MET A 1 7.95 -8.74 32.63
C MET A 1 7.75 -9.14 31.19
N SER A 2 7.44 -8.21 30.26
CA SER A 2 7.33 -8.56 28.84
C SER A 2 8.71 -8.81 28.22
N ASN A 3 8.78 -9.66 27.19
CA ASN A 3 10.01 -9.87 26.41
C ASN A 3 10.48 -8.61 25.65
N PHE A 4 9.63 -7.61 25.52
CA PHE A 4 9.89 -6.35 24.83
C PHE A 4 10.22 -5.17 25.75
N THR A 5 10.35 -5.41 27.08
CA THR A 5 10.58 -4.33 28.08
C THR A 5 11.93 -3.63 27.92
N SER A 6 12.93 -4.28 27.34
CA SER A 6 14.28 -3.73 27.14
C SER A 6 14.46 -3.03 25.79
N VAL A 7 13.39 -2.85 25.03
CA VAL A 7 13.43 -2.11 23.76
C VAL A 7 13.65 -0.62 24.07
N PRO A 8 14.68 0.01 23.46
CA PRO A 8 15.00 1.42 23.71
C PRO A 8 14.00 2.38 23.07
N TYR A 9 13.96 3.61 23.60
CA TYR A 9 13.34 4.70 22.89
C TYR A 9 14.17 5.04 21.62
N PRO A 10 13.55 5.33 20.44
CA PRO A 10 12.11 5.56 20.23
C PRO A 10 11.29 4.31 19.85
N PHE A 11 11.91 3.13 19.76
CA PHE A 11 11.28 1.92 19.23
C PHE A 11 10.21 1.29 20.13
N ILE A 12 10.13 1.72 21.39
CA ILE A 12 9.15 1.17 22.36
C ILE A 12 7.70 1.33 21.87
N GLU A 13 7.39 2.40 21.17
CA GLU A 13 6.05 2.64 20.61
C GLU A 13 5.70 1.64 19.50
N ILE A 14 6.70 1.24 18.71
CA ILE A 14 6.54 0.29 17.60
C ILE A 14 6.24 -1.12 18.12
N VAL A 15 6.84 -1.50 19.26
CA VAL A 15 6.66 -2.84 19.83
C VAL A 15 5.47 -2.95 20.81
N LYS A 16 4.75 -1.86 21.10
CA LYS A 16 3.54 -1.90 21.95
C LYS A 16 2.54 -2.99 21.52
N PRO A 17 2.22 -3.16 20.23
CA PRO A 17 1.32 -4.24 19.83
C PRO A 17 1.88 -5.64 20.16
N ALA A 18 3.19 -5.84 20.15
CA ALA A 18 3.78 -7.12 20.55
C ALA A 18 3.60 -7.40 22.06
N ILE A 19 3.72 -6.36 22.90
CA ILE A 19 3.44 -6.44 24.33
C ILE A 19 1.95 -6.79 24.57
N GLU A 20 1.04 -6.18 23.81
CA GLU A 20 -0.38 -6.51 23.88
C GLU A 20 -0.64 -7.95 23.41
N ALA A 21 0.05 -8.42 22.39
CA ALA A 21 -0.06 -9.81 21.95
C ALA A 21 0.30 -10.79 23.08
N GLU A 22 1.37 -10.51 23.86
CA GLU A 22 1.75 -11.34 25.02
C GLU A 22 0.62 -11.44 26.05
N ASN A 23 -0.10 -10.34 26.29
CA ASN A 23 -1.19 -10.31 27.27
C ASN A 23 -2.36 -11.23 26.90
N PHE A 24 -2.52 -11.57 25.60
CA PHE A 24 -3.64 -12.37 25.11
C PHE A 24 -3.26 -13.83 24.78
N VAL A 25 -2.01 -14.23 24.89
CA VAL A 25 -1.54 -15.57 24.49
C VAL A 25 -2.38 -16.69 25.10
N TYR A 26 -2.71 -16.58 26.36
CA TYR A 26 -3.45 -17.62 27.10
C TYR A 26 -4.96 -17.36 27.19
N ASP A 27 -5.40 -16.13 26.92
CA ASP A 27 -6.80 -15.74 27.00
C ASP A 27 -7.52 -15.83 25.65
N ASN A 28 -6.91 -15.31 24.59
CA ASN A 28 -7.50 -15.28 23.26
C ASN A 28 -6.44 -15.27 22.15
N THR A 29 -6.14 -16.43 21.60
CA THR A 29 -5.12 -16.60 20.58
C THR A 29 -5.43 -15.87 19.27
N GLU A 30 -6.72 -15.65 18.92
CA GLU A 30 -7.08 -14.87 17.74
C GLU A 30 -6.71 -13.40 17.94
N VAL A 31 -7.01 -12.85 19.12
CA VAL A 31 -6.66 -11.48 19.50
C VAL A 31 -5.14 -11.31 19.54
N ALA A 32 -4.42 -12.26 20.13
CA ALA A 32 -2.96 -12.24 20.11
C ALA A 32 -2.40 -12.24 18.68
N GLY A 33 -2.99 -13.03 17.78
CA GLY A 33 -2.64 -13.05 16.34
C GLY A 33 -2.89 -11.72 15.63
N LEU A 34 -3.96 -11.00 15.98
CA LEU A 34 -4.23 -9.66 15.48
C LEU A 34 -3.18 -8.64 15.92
N PHE A 35 -2.80 -8.68 17.21
CA PHE A 35 -1.76 -7.79 17.73
C PHE A 35 -0.38 -8.11 17.17
N LEU A 36 -0.06 -9.38 16.93
CA LEU A 36 1.17 -9.77 16.21
C LEU A 36 1.23 -9.15 14.81
N ARG A 37 0.14 -9.22 14.06
CA ARG A 37 0.05 -8.58 12.75
C ARG A 37 0.21 -7.06 12.86
N LYS A 38 -0.44 -6.42 13.82
CA LYS A 38 -0.32 -4.97 14.07
C LYS A 38 1.14 -4.58 14.40
N GLY A 39 1.85 -5.41 15.15
CA GLY A 39 3.28 -5.21 15.43
C GLY A 39 4.16 -5.30 14.18
N LEU A 40 3.87 -6.24 13.30
CA LEU A 40 4.52 -6.33 11.99
C LEU A 40 4.22 -5.10 11.14
N GLU A 41 2.95 -4.68 11.06
CA GLU A 41 2.51 -3.48 10.32
C GLU A 41 3.23 -2.23 10.83
N ALA A 42 3.38 -2.08 12.14
CA ALA A 42 4.10 -0.94 12.74
C ALA A 42 5.57 -0.89 12.29
N TRP A 43 6.28 -2.00 12.25
CA TRP A 43 7.64 -2.06 11.72
C TRP A 43 7.72 -1.74 10.23
N VAL A 44 6.83 -2.32 9.41
CA VAL A 44 6.81 -2.05 7.97
C VAL A 44 6.57 -0.56 7.72
N HIS A 45 5.59 0.06 8.37
CA HIS A 45 5.33 1.49 8.22
C HIS A 45 6.48 2.36 8.73
N PHE A 46 7.13 1.96 9.83
CA PHE A 46 8.32 2.66 10.31
C PHE A 46 9.43 2.68 9.24
N ILE A 47 9.68 1.55 8.57
CA ILE A 47 10.69 1.46 7.51
C ILE A 47 10.31 2.38 6.35
N TYR A 48 9.07 2.32 5.85
CA TYR A 48 8.59 3.20 4.78
C TYR A 48 8.64 4.69 5.11
N GLN A 49 8.56 5.06 6.38
CA GLN A 49 8.66 6.45 6.83
C GLN A 49 10.10 6.95 6.96
N ASN A 50 11.05 6.05 7.18
CA ASN A 50 12.45 6.41 7.45
C ASN A 50 13.40 6.13 6.27
N GLU A 51 12.94 5.41 5.23
CA GLU A 51 13.74 5.14 4.03
C GLU A 51 13.31 6.04 2.87
N PRO A 52 14.16 7.01 2.46
CA PRO A 52 13.82 7.94 1.39
C PRO A 52 13.63 7.28 0.02
N GLU A 53 14.20 6.11 -0.17
CA GLU A 53 14.13 5.34 -1.42
C GLU A 53 12.80 4.59 -1.56
N LEU A 54 12.03 4.43 -0.46
CA LEU A 54 10.74 3.78 -0.46
C LEU A 54 9.62 4.77 -0.74
N THR A 55 8.88 4.50 -1.79
CA THR A 55 7.60 5.19 -2.06
C THR A 55 6.46 4.23 -1.80
N LEU A 56 5.39 4.71 -1.14
CA LEU A 56 4.21 3.88 -0.92
C LEU A 56 3.60 3.50 -2.28
N PRO A 57 3.47 2.20 -2.59
CA PRO A 57 2.80 1.76 -3.80
C PRO A 57 1.30 2.05 -3.73
N TYR A 58 0.60 1.93 -4.86
CA TYR A 58 -0.86 2.08 -4.91
C TYR A 58 -1.57 1.07 -3.98
N ASP A 59 -1.08 -0.16 -3.95
CA ASP A 59 -1.53 -1.20 -3.02
C ASP A 59 -0.68 -1.14 -1.74
N THR A 60 -1.26 -0.59 -0.68
CA THR A 60 -0.63 -0.45 0.65
C THR A 60 -0.88 -1.64 1.56
N THR A 61 -1.27 -2.80 1.03
CA THR A 61 -1.39 -4.02 1.83
C THR A 61 -0.01 -4.45 2.34
N ILE A 62 0.03 -5.03 3.53
CA ILE A 62 1.29 -5.57 4.07
C ILE A 62 1.91 -6.60 3.11
N SER A 63 1.09 -7.36 2.38
CA SER A 63 1.58 -8.30 1.38
C SER A 63 2.33 -7.63 0.25
N SER A 64 1.87 -6.49 -0.22
CA SER A 64 2.50 -5.70 -1.29
C SER A 64 3.71 -4.95 -0.78
N LEU A 65 3.60 -4.34 0.41
CA LEU A 65 4.70 -3.59 1.02
C LEU A 65 5.95 -4.45 1.26
N ILE A 66 5.81 -5.65 1.82
CA ILE A 66 6.97 -6.54 2.11
C ILE A 66 7.54 -7.25 0.87
N LYS A 67 6.85 -7.18 -0.27
CA LYS A 67 7.29 -7.78 -1.55
C LYS A 67 7.85 -6.74 -2.52
N GLU A 68 7.77 -5.48 -2.17
CA GLU A 68 8.31 -4.40 -2.98
C GLU A 68 9.84 -4.60 -3.12
N PRO A 69 10.40 -4.55 -4.33
CA PRO A 69 11.82 -4.84 -4.57
C PRO A 69 12.78 -3.99 -3.72
N THR A 70 12.55 -2.68 -3.60
CA THR A 70 13.38 -1.78 -2.79
C THR A 70 13.28 -2.12 -1.30
N PHE A 71 12.09 -2.50 -0.82
CA PHE A 71 11.93 -2.97 0.57
C PHE A 71 12.74 -4.25 0.84
N ILE A 72 12.75 -5.20 -0.12
CA ILE A 72 13.53 -6.43 -0.02
C ILE A 72 15.02 -6.13 0.02
N GLU A 73 15.50 -5.19 -0.79
CA GLU A 73 16.89 -4.76 -0.81
C GLU A 73 17.31 -4.08 0.50
N ILE A 74 16.46 -3.22 1.07
CA ILE A 74 16.72 -2.55 2.35
C ILE A 74 16.76 -3.56 3.50
N VAL A 75 15.78 -4.46 3.59
CA VAL A 75 15.79 -5.51 4.61
C VAL A 75 16.99 -6.43 4.45
N ASN A 76 17.41 -6.73 3.23
CA ASN A 76 18.60 -7.51 2.88
C ASN A 76 18.80 -8.80 3.70
N ASN A 77 17.70 -9.42 4.13
CA ASN A 77 17.73 -10.66 4.93
C ASN A 77 16.51 -11.53 4.60
N THR A 78 16.75 -12.56 3.82
CA THR A 78 15.70 -13.49 3.37
C THR A 78 14.98 -14.18 4.55
N GLY A 79 15.71 -14.50 5.62
CA GLY A 79 15.14 -15.11 6.83
C GLY A 79 14.14 -14.17 7.52
N VAL A 80 14.50 -12.88 7.67
CA VAL A 80 13.61 -11.86 8.23
C VAL A 80 12.37 -11.70 7.36
N LEU A 81 12.51 -11.61 6.04
CA LEU A 81 11.38 -11.51 5.11
C LEU A 81 10.42 -12.72 5.19
N GLN A 82 10.98 -13.94 5.32
CA GLN A 82 10.18 -15.16 5.53
C GLN A 82 9.41 -15.11 6.85
N GLN A 83 10.07 -14.67 7.93
CA GLN A 83 9.44 -14.51 9.25
C GLN A 83 8.34 -13.46 9.22
N MET A 84 8.55 -12.31 8.58
CA MET A 84 7.53 -11.28 8.38
C MET A 84 6.31 -11.84 7.63
N ASN A 85 6.53 -12.61 6.56
CA ASN A 85 5.44 -13.25 5.84
C ASN A 85 4.69 -14.29 6.68
N ALA A 86 5.38 -15.05 7.53
CA ALA A 86 4.75 -16.00 8.46
C ALA A 86 3.81 -15.29 9.44
N ILE A 87 4.24 -14.19 10.06
CA ILE A 87 3.42 -13.38 10.96
C ILE A 87 2.21 -12.80 10.24
N ARG A 88 2.39 -12.29 9.01
CA ARG A 88 1.29 -11.80 8.17
C ARG A 88 0.23 -12.88 7.92
N LEU A 89 0.65 -14.10 7.57
CA LEU A 89 -0.25 -15.22 7.32
C LEU A 89 -1.01 -15.64 8.57
N LEU A 90 -0.34 -15.69 9.73
CA LEU A 90 -1.00 -15.95 11.01
C LEU A 90 -2.06 -14.88 11.32
N GLY A 91 -1.72 -13.61 11.13
CA GLY A 91 -2.66 -12.51 11.32
C GLY A 91 -3.87 -12.60 10.39
N ASN A 92 -3.70 -12.98 9.13
CA ASN A 92 -4.81 -13.24 8.22
C ASN A 92 -5.71 -14.39 8.72
N LYS A 93 -5.12 -15.49 9.20
CA LYS A 93 -5.85 -16.60 9.82
C LYS A 93 -6.68 -16.13 11.03
N ALA A 94 -6.14 -15.22 11.84
CA ALA A 94 -6.84 -14.63 12.99
C ALA A 94 -8.04 -13.78 12.60
N VAL A 95 -7.99 -13.08 11.44
CA VAL A 95 -9.09 -12.23 10.94
C VAL A 95 -10.20 -13.05 10.29
N HIS A 96 -9.84 -14.03 9.45
CA HIS A 96 -10.78 -14.72 8.56
C HIS A 96 -11.38 -16.00 9.13
N ASN A 97 -11.21 -16.26 10.41
CA ASN A 97 -11.62 -17.51 11.08
C ASN A 97 -13.16 -17.63 11.30
N SER A 98 -13.96 -16.98 10.46
CA SER A 98 -15.42 -16.87 10.63
C SER A 98 -16.25 -18.03 10.05
N GLY A 99 -15.64 -19.13 9.60
CA GLY A 99 -16.46 -20.19 8.96
C GLY A 99 -16.00 -21.64 9.11
N ASN A 100 -14.70 -21.93 9.04
CA ASN A 100 -14.16 -23.28 9.18
C ASN A 100 -12.92 -23.26 10.11
N LYS A 101 -13.16 -23.68 11.32
CA LYS A 101 -12.36 -23.46 12.54
C LYS A 101 -11.00 -24.18 12.53
N VAL A 102 -10.02 -23.66 11.85
CA VAL A 102 -8.65 -23.99 12.22
C VAL A 102 -8.25 -23.04 13.36
N LYS A 103 -8.41 -23.51 14.60
CA LYS A 103 -8.01 -22.76 15.79
C LYS A 103 -6.51 -22.48 15.74
N ILE A 104 -6.15 -21.25 16.08
CA ILE A 104 -4.75 -20.88 16.33
C ILE A 104 -4.38 -21.40 17.70
N SER A 105 -3.31 -22.20 17.81
CA SER A 105 -2.86 -22.72 19.09
C SER A 105 -2.01 -21.69 19.84
N THR A 106 -1.97 -21.81 21.16
CA THR A 106 -1.09 -21.01 22.03
C THR A 106 0.38 -21.14 21.62
N GLN A 107 0.83 -22.33 21.26
CA GLN A 107 2.20 -22.57 20.79
C GLN A 107 2.49 -21.84 19.47
N GLU A 108 1.53 -21.80 18.56
CA GLU A 108 1.64 -21.05 17.30
C GLU A 108 1.81 -19.55 17.57
N ILE A 109 1.07 -18.99 18.52
CA ILE A 109 1.23 -17.57 18.93
C ILE A 109 2.59 -17.33 19.57
N ILE A 110 3.02 -18.15 20.52
CA ILE A 110 4.33 -18.02 21.19
C ILE A 110 5.46 -18.08 20.15
N HIS A 111 5.39 -19.00 19.20
CA HIS A 111 6.38 -19.10 18.14
C HIS A 111 6.45 -17.79 17.32
N HIS A 112 5.31 -17.22 16.94
CA HIS A 112 5.29 -15.97 16.16
C HIS A 112 5.66 -14.74 16.98
N LEU A 113 5.43 -14.73 18.30
CA LEU A 113 5.98 -13.73 19.22
C LEU A 113 7.51 -13.76 19.23
N HIS A 114 8.08 -14.96 19.28
CA HIS A 114 9.54 -15.12 19.19
C HIS A 114 10.08 -14.61 17.85
N LEU A 115 9.39 -14.89 16.72
CA LEU A 115 9.77 -14.33 15.42
C LEU A 115 9.72 -12.80 15.43
N LEU A 116 8.63 -12.22 15.94
CA LEU A 116 8.47 -10.76 16.00
C LEU A 116 9.51 -10.10 16.93
N HIS A 117 9.88 -10.76 18.02
CA HIS A 117 10.96 -10.32 18.89
C HIS A 117 12.29 -10.26 18.12
N GLY A 118 12.65 -11.33 17.40
CA GLY A 118 13.87 -11.36 16.56
C GLY A 118 13.87 -10.28 15.47
N ILE A 119 12.75 -10.11 14.76
CA ILE A 119 12.55 -9.07 13.76
C ILE A 119 12.73 -7.68 14.40
N SER A 120 12.15 -7.45 15.58
CA SER A 120 12.25 -6.16 16.26
C SER A 120 13.70 -5.82 16.57
N TYR A 121 14.48 -6.72 17.15
CA TYR A 121 15.88 -6.46 17.44
C TYR A 121 16.75 -6.40 16.19
N TYR A 122 16.37 -7.06 15.09
CA TYR A 122 17.00 -6.87 13.80
C TYR A 122 16.86 -5.40 13.32
N PHE A 123 15.66 -4.85 13.36
CA PHE A 123 15.42 -3.46 12.93
C PHE A 123 15.94 -2.43 13.95
N ILE A 124 15.86 -2.71 15.25
CA ILE A 124 16.50 -1.86 16.27
C ILE A 124 17.99 -1.71 16.00
N ASN A 125 18.68 -2.80 15.63
CA ASN A 125 20.11 -2.75 15.31
C ASN A 125 20.41 -2.18 13.92
N LEU A 126 19.44 -2.17 13.01
CA LEU A 126 19.60 -1.55 11.69
C LEU A 126 19.42 -0.01 11.76
N TYR A 127 18.50 0.48 12.61
CA TYR A 127 18.13 1.89 12.69
C TYR A 127 18.61 2.60 13.97
N GLY A 128 19.10 1.84 14.94
CA GLY A 128 19.61 2.39 16.20
C GLY A 128 21.04 2.88 16.09
N GLU A 129 21.41 3.76 17.00
CA GLU A 129 22.76 4.33 17.07
C GLU A 129 23.80 3.33 17.59
N GLU A 130 23.38 2.41 18.46
CA GLU A 130 24.24 1.42 19.10
C GLU A 130 23.72 -0.01 18.93
N TYR A 131 24.63 -0.95 18.77
CA TYR A 131 24.27 -2.36 18.71
C TYR A 131 23.74 -2.85 20.07
N ILE A 132 22.55 -3.41 20.06
CA ILE A 132 21.92 -4.01 21.23
C ILE A 132 21.84 -5.52 21.04
N LYS A 133 22.52 -6.26 21.93
CA LYS A 133 22.40 -7.72 21.94
C LYS A 133 20.95 -8.08 22.29
N PRO A 134 20.23 -8.81 21.42
CA PRO A 134 18.87 -9.26 21.73
C PRO A 134 18.84 -10.04 23.04
N PRO A 135 17.96 -9.70 24.00
CA PRO A 135 17.73 -10.55 25.16
C PRO A 135 17.14 -11.89 24.71
N GLN A 136 17.35 -12.92 25.51
CA GLN A 136 16.74 -14.21 25.22
C GLN A 136 15.22 -14.10 25.43
N PHE A 137 14.45 -14.50 24.41
CA PHE A 137 13.00 -14.62 24.55
C PHE A 137 12.67 -15.76 25.53
N SER A 138 11.76 -15.50 26.47
CA SER A 138 11.34 -16.49 27.46
C SER A 138 9.82 -16.57 27.54
N ASP A 139 9.28 -17.78 27.46
CA ASP A 139 7.84 -18.03 27.65
C ASP A 139 7.38 -17.65 29.06
N GLU A 140 8.30 -17.68 30.05
CA GLU A 140 8.02 -17.28 31.43
C GLU A 140 7.68 -15.79 31.57
N ASN A 141 8.11 -14.98 30.65
CA ASN A 141 7.79 -13.56 30.60
C ASN A 141 6.36 -13.28 30.04
N ILE A 142 5.72 -14.27 29.45
CA ILE A 142 4.36 -14.16 28.94
C ILE A 142 3.38 -14.22 30.13
N PRO A 143 2.52 -13.18 30.32
CA PRO A 143 1.61 -13.17 31.47
C PRO A 143 0.63 -14.33 31.43
N LEU A 144 0.57 -15.10 32.53
CA LEU A 144 -0.50 -16.07 32.74
C LEU A 144 -1.78 -15.30 33.09
N ALA A 145 -2.75 -15.35 32.17
CA ALA A 145 -4.12 -14.85 32.32
C ALA A 145 -4.28 -13.68 33.32
N GLN A 146 -3.87 -12.49 32.95
CA GLN A 146 -4.31 -11.33 33.72
C GLN A 146 -5.77 -11.05 33.31
N LYS A 147 -6.69 -11.03 34.31
CA LYS A 147 -8.03 -10.46 34.13
C LYS A 147 -7.90 -8.96 33.83
N ILE A 148 -7.60 -8.66 32.57
CA ILE A 148 -7.59 -7.28 32.08
C ILE A 148 -9.04 -6.80 32.13
N GLN A 149 -9.26 -5.56 32.55
CA GLN A 149 -10.58 -4.94 32.58
C GLN A 149 -11.27 -5.09 31.23
N GLN A 150 -12.11 -6.10 31.15
CA GLN A 150 -12.65 -6.72 29.92
C GLN A 150 -13.43 -5.77 29.02
N ASN A 151 -14.03 -4.68 29.56
CA ASN A 151 -14.97 -3.88 28.79
C ASN A 151 -14.31 -2.87 27.83
N ILE A 152 -13.20 -2.25 28.18
CA ILE A 152 -12.54 -1.25 27.35
C ILE A 152 -11.76 -1.95 26.23
N LEU A 153 -11.09 -3.01 26.56
CA LEU A 153 -10.26 -3.77 25.63
C LEU A 153 -11.10 -4.54 24.60
N ASN A 154 -12.25 -5.10 25.02
CA ASN A 154 -13.19 -5.77 24.10
C ASN A 154 -13.75 -4.81 23.04
N GLN A 155 -13.98 -3.54 23.39
CA GLN A 155 -14.46 -2.55 22.42
C GLN A 155 -13.35 -2.19 21.39
N GLU A 156 -12.10 -2.09 21.83
CA GLU A 156 -10.97 -1.80 20.95
C GLU A 156 -10.65 -2.97 20.00
N ILE A 157 -10.77 -4.19 20.51
CA ILE A 157 -10.63 -5.43 19.73
C ILE A 157 -11.73 -5.57 18.67
N LEU A 158 -12.98 -5.28 19.04
CA LEU A 158 -14.10 -5.30 18.09
C LEU A 158 -13.85 -4.30 16.95
N LYS A 159 -13.45 -3.10 17.29
CA LYS A 159 -13.11 -2.04 16.34
C LYS A 159 -11.95 -2.41 15.42
N LEU A 160 -10.94 -3.08 15.96
CA LEU A 160 -9.79 -3.55 15.18
C LEU A 160 -10.18 -4.68 14.22
N LYS A 161 -11.03 -5.61 14.66
CA LYS A 161 -11.60 -6.67 13.80
C LYS A 161 -12.41 -6.07 12.64
N GLU A 162 -13.27 -5.11 12.92
CA GLU A 162 -14.07 -4.43 11.89
C GLU A 162 -13.19 -3.71 10.86
N GLN A 163 -12.17 -2.98 11.31
CA GLN A 163 -11.23 -2.29 10.42
C GLN A 163 -10.43 -3.27 9.54
N LEU A 164 -10.00 -4.39 10.09
CA LEU A 164 -9.27 -5.40 9.34
C LEU A 164 -10.16 -6.12 8.33
N THR A 165 -11.42 -6.39 8.68
CA THR A 165 -12.40 -7.00 7.76
C THR A 165 -12.71 -6.05 6.60
N GLN A 166 -12.97 -4.77 6.90
CA GLN A 166 -13.20 -3.74 5.88
C GLN A 166 -11.97 -3.58 4.95
N LYS A 167 -10.76 -3.60 5.51
CA LYS A 167 -9.53 -3.52 4.73
C LYS A 167 -9.36 -4.74 3.80
N ALA A 168 -9.67 -5.94 4.29
CA ALA A 168 -9.60 -7.15 3.48
C ALA A 168 -10.65 -7.18 2.35
N GLU A 169 -11.85 -6.65 2.60
CA GLU A 169 -12.88 -6.49 1.59
C GLU A 169 -12.47 -5.47 0.52
N LEU A 170 -11.94 -4.33 0.93
CA LEU A 170 -11.38 -3.31 0.01
C LEU A 170 -10.21 -3.84 -0.81
N GLU A 171 -9.33 -4.65 -0.22
CA GLU A 171 -8.22 -5.30 -0.91
C GLU A 171 -8.73 -6.25 -2.00
N LYS A 172 -9.80 -7.02 -1.69
CA LYS A 172 -10.43 -7.93 -2.65
C LYS A 172 -11.12 -7.18 -3.78
N GLU A 173 -11.83 -6.10 -3.46
CA GLU A 173 -12.48 -5.23 -4.44
C GLU A 173 -11.47 -4.55 -5.36
N ASN A 174 -10.39 -4.00 -4.79
CA ASN A 174 -9.29 -3.41 -5.57
C ASN A 174 -8.62 -4.44 -6.50
N ALA A 175 -8.39 -5.68 -6.03
CA ALA A 175 -7.84 -6.72 -6.88
C ALA A 175 -8.78 -7.09 -8.05
N GLN A 176 -10.10 -7.10 -7.80
CA GLN A 176 -11.10 -7.32 -8.86
C GLN A 176 -11.15 -6.16 -9.86
N LEU A 177 -11.12 -4.92 -9.37
CA LEU A 177 -11.06 -3.73 -10.22
C LEU A 177 -9.79 -3.69 -11.08
N GLN A 178 -8.65 -4.01 -10.52
CA GLN A 178 -7.39 -4.11 -11.28
C GLN A 178 -7.45 -5.21 -12.35
N ALA A 179 -8.03 -6.37 -12.04
CA ALA A 179 -8.22 -7.43 -13.01
C ALA A 179 -9.18 -7.02 -14.16
N GLN A 180 -10.26 -6.28 -13.83
CA GLN A 180 -11.17 -5.71 -14.83
C GLN A 180 -10.48 -4.64 -15.69
N MET A 181 -9.72 -3.73 -15.08
CA MET A 181 -8.96 -2.71 -15.81
C MET A 181 -7.93 -3.35 -16.75
N LEU A 182 -7.24 -4.40 -16.30
CA LEU A 182 -6.30 -5.13 -17.14
C LEU A 182 -7.01 -5.85 -18.31
N ALA A 183 -8.13 -6.49 -18.04
CA ALA A 183 -8.95 -7.15 -19.08
C ALA A 183 -9.48 -6.13 -20.10
N ASN A 184 -9.98 -4.98 -19.64
CA ASN A 184 -10.45 -3.89 -20.50
C ASN A 184 -9.29 -3.31 -21.33
N ARG A 185 -8.13 -3.12 -20.72
CA ARG A 185 -6.93 -2.65 -21.43
C ARG A 185 -6.49 -3.61 -22.53
N LEU A 186 -6.47 -4.91 -22.22
CA LEU A 186 -6.13 -5.95 -23.21
C LEU A 186 -7.17 -6.03 -24.34
N ALA A 187 -8.46 -5.91 -24.01
CA ALA A 187 -9.53 -5.87 -25.00
C ALA A 187 -9.44 -4.61 -25.89
N THR A 188 -9.12 -3.45 -25.33
CA THR A 188 -8.96 -2.20 -26.07
C THR A 188 -7.69 -2.22 -26.92
N GLN A 189 -6.58 -2.79 -26.44
CA GLN A 189 -5.36 -2.95 -27.23
C GLN A 189 -5.55 -3.87 -28.45
N SER A 190 -6.47 -4.82 -28.40
CA SER A 190 -6.77 -5.70 -29.55
C SER A 190 -7.65 -5.02 -30.60
N THR A 191 -8.34 -3.91 -30.27
CA THR A 191 -9.33 -3.25 -31.14
C THR A 191 -8.83 -1.95 -31.77
N VAL A 192 -7.80 -1.33 -31.21
CA VAL A 192 -7.30 -0.02 -31.66
C VAL A 192 -5.78 -0.04 -31.81
N LEU A 193 -5.30 -0.73 -32.84
CA LEU A 193 -3.98 -0.44 -33.37
C LEU A 193 -4.15 0.72 -34.35
N PRO A 194 -3.56 1.91 -34.12
CA PRO A 194 -3.51 2.93 -35.13
C PRO A 194 -2.78 2.36 -36.37
N PRO A 195 -3.16 2.79 -37.57
CA PRO A 195 -2.45 2.37 -38.79
C PRO A 195 -0.96 2.64 -38.64
N LYS A 196 -0.13 1.80 -39.27
CA LYS A 196 1.33 1.77 -39.11
C LYS A 196 2.00 3.14 -39.43
N ASP A 197 1.36 3.96 -40.23
CA ASP A 197 1.71 5.35 -40.54
C ASP A 197 0.42 6.18 -40.56
N PRO A 198 -0.07 6.63 -39.39
CA PRO A 198 -1.25 7.47 -39.33
C PRO A 198 -0.94 8.83 -40.00
N ASN A 199 -1.76 9.20 -40.96
CA ASN A 199 -1.69 10.57 -41.49
C ASN A 199 -2.13 11.57 -40.42
N GLU A 200 -1.86 12.86 -40.61
CA GLU A 200 -2.17 13.92 -39.66
C GLU A 200 -3.62 13.88 -39.14
N ALA A 201 -4.59 13.65 -40.07
CA ALA A 201 -6.01 13.56 -39.71
C ALA A 201 -6.33 12.38 -38.82
N LEU A 202 -5.71 11.22 -39.03
CA LEU A 202 -5.87 10.03 -38.18
C LEU A 202 -5.18 10.20 -36.82
N THR A 203 -4.02 10.85 -36.79
CA THR A 203 -3.33 11.19 -35.54
C THR A 203 -4.19 12.10 -34.68
N ARG A 204 -4.80 13.14 -35.29
CA ARG A 204 -5.72 14.04 -34.58
C ARG A 204 -6.92 13.30 -34.03
N THR A 205 -7.64 12.53 -34.84
CA THR A 205 -8.89 11.87 -34.46
C THR A 205 -8.66 10.73 -33.43
N TYR A 206 -7.66 9.88 -33.63
CA TYR A 206 -7.50 8.67 -32.83
C TYR A 206 -6.57 8.81 -31.61
N LEU A 207 -5.65 9.75 -31.64
CA LEU A 207 -4.72 9.96 -30.55
C LEU A 207 -5.00 11.26 -29.80
N ILE A 208 -4.96 12.40 -30.48
CA ILE A 208 -5.03 13.70 -29.80
C ILE A 208 -6.44 14.00 -29.30
N ASP A 209 -7.47 13.79 -30.13
CA ASP A 209 -8.86 14.02 -29.71
C ASP A 209 -9.22 13.19 -28.47
N ASN A 210 -8.89 11.89 -28.48
CA ASN A 210 -9.19 11.00 -27.37
C ASN A 210 -8.42 11.40 -26.08
N LEU A 211 -7.13 11.69 -26.19
CA LEU A 211 -6.33 12.11 -25.05
C LEU A 211 -6.81 13.43 -24.44
N LEU A 212 -7.20 14.40 -25.27
CA LEU A 212 -7.73 15.67 -24.79
C LEU A 212 -9.10 15.50 -24.13
N GLN A 213 -9.98 14.64 -24.68
CA GLN A 213 -11.28 14.33 -24.06
C GLN A 213 -11.12 13.57 -22.74
N GLU A 214 -10.21 12.60 -22.64
CA GLU A 214 -9.88 11.91 -21.41
C GLU A 214 -9.30 12.85 -20.32
N ALA A 215 -8.56 13.88 -20.76
CA ALA A 215 -8.07 14.95 -19.89
C ALA A 215 -9.16 15.96 -19.48
N GLY A 216 -10.41 15.76 -19.93
CA GLY A 216 -11.56 16.58 -19.56
C GLY A 216 -11.75 17.84 -20.41
N TRP A 217 -11.12 17.93 -21.58
CA TRP A 217 -11.30 19.04 -22.50
C TRP A 217 -12.50 18.81 -23.41
N ASP A 218 -13.40 19.81 -23.51
CA ASP A 218 -14.52 19.78 -24.44
C ASP A 218 -14.11 20.31 -25.82
N LEU A 219 -13.88 19.37 -26.72
CA LEU A 219 -13.45 19.68 -28.09
C LEU A 219 -14.59 20.17 -29.02
N SER A 220 -15.84 20.18 -28.53
CA SER A 220 -17.01 20.68 -29.26
C SER A 220 -17.16 22.19 -29.15
N LEU A 221 -16.42 22.84 -28.26
CA LEU A 221 -16.47 24.27 -28.07
C LEU A 221 -15.90 25.02 -29.31
N PRO A 222 -16.49 26.15 -29.68
CA PRO A 222 -15.95 26.98 -30.76
C PRO A 222 -14.55 27.48 -30.40
N ASN A 223 -13.70 27.61 -31.39
CA ASN A 223 -12.32 28.10 -31.28
C ASN A 223 -11.34 27.12 -30.54
N VAL A 224 -11.71 25.87 -30.36
CA VAL A 224 -10.82 24.86 -29.79
C VAL A 224 -10.03 24.15 -30.88
N LYS A 225 -10.67 23.75 -31.99
CA LYS A 225 -10.03 23.08 -33.13
C LYS A 225 -9.82 24.07 -34.29
N GLU A 226 -8.71 23.89 -35.00
CA GLU A 226 -8.36 24.67 -36.20
C GLU A 226 -8.48 26.19 -35.98
N PHE A 227 -7.92 26.65 -34.86
CA PHE A 227 -7.98 28.04 -34.46
C PHE A 227 -7.15 28.92 -35.39
N ARG A 228 -7.81 29.89 -36.04
CA ARG A 228 -7.14 30.84 -36.93
C ARG A 228 -6.27 31.81 -36.14
N ILE A 229 -5.02 31.95 -36.58
CA ILE A 229 -4.03 32.89 -36.05
C ILE A 229 -3.74 33.93 -37.10
N GLU A 230 -3.85 35.22 -36.77
CA GLU A 230 -3.52 36.36 -37.64
C GLU A 230 -2.11 36.88 -37.33
N GLY A 231 -1.48 37.54 -38.31
CA GLY A 231 -0.14 38.12 -38.15
C GLY A 231 1.01 37.13 -38.30
N MET A 232 0.79 36.00 -38.96
CA MET A 232 1.84 35.02 -39.24
C MET A 232 2.82 35.54 -40.30
N PRO A 233 4.13 35.21 -40.17
CA PRO A 233 5.16 35.66 -41.13
C PRO A 233 5.12 34.90 -42.46
N ASN A 234 3.95 34.65 -43.01
CA ASN A 234 3.75 33.99 -44.29
C ASN A 234 3.05 34.95 -45.29
N ASN A 235 3.03 34.59 -46.57
CA ASN A 235 2.44 35.45 -47.64
C ASN A 235 0.92 35.73 -47.48
N LYS A 236 0.23 34.96 -46.60
CA LYS A 236 -1.20 35.11 -46.30
C LYS A 236 -1.47 35.82 -44.99
N GLU A 237 -0.42 36.06 -44.18
CA GLU A 237 -0.50 36.61 -42.82
C GLU A 237 -1.43 35.81 -41.89
N GLU A 238 -1.75 34.56 -42.23
CA GLU A 238 -2.68 33.68 -41.53
C GLU A 238 -2.05 32.31 -41.29
N GLY A 239 -2.43 31.68 -40.16
CA GLY A 239 -2.12 30.31 -39.82
C GLY A 239 -3.24 29.66 -39.02
N PHE A 240 -3.16 28.38 -38.83
CA PHE A 240 -4.11 27.63 -38.00
C PHE A 240 -3.34 26.84 -36.97
N ALA A 241 -3.80 26.88 -35.70
CA ALA A 241 -3.37 25.97 -34.69
C ALA A 241 -4.34 24.79 -34.63
N ASP A 242 -3.84 23.55 -34.55
CA ASP A 242 -4.69 22.37 -34.55
C ASP A 242 -5.64 22.36 -33.38
N TYR A 243 -5.14 22.71 -32.19
CA TYR A 243 -5.95 22.88 -30.99
C TYR A 243 -5.46 24.05 -30.15
N VAL A 244 -6.39 24.82 -29.60
CA VAL A 244 -6.13 25.82 -28.55
C VAL A 244 -6.98 25.48 -27.34
N LEU A 245 -6.32 25.24 -26.22
CA LEU A 245 -6.96 24.90 -24.95
C LEU A 245 -7.17 26.18 -24.13
N TRP A 246 -8.43 26.47 -23.83
CA TRP A 246 -8.83 27.73 -23.19
C TRP A 246 -9.07 27.58 -21.70
N GLY A 247 -8.55 28.49 -20.92
CA GLY A 247 -8.88 28.59 -19.51
C GLY A 247 -10.26 29.18 -19.25
N LYS A 248 -10.78 29.00 -18.05
CA LYS A 248 -12.08 29.57 -17.60
C LYS A 248 -12.14 31.10 -17.68
N ASN A 249 -11.00 31.74 -17.77
CA ASN A 249 -10.85 33.21 -17.94
C ASN A 249 -10.77 33.66 -19.38
N GLY A 250 -11.03 32.77 -20.35
CA GLY A 250 -10.97 33.06 -21.78
C GLY A 250 -9.56 33.28 -22.36
N LYS A 251 -8.51 32.95 -21.58
CA LYS A 251 -7.12 33.04 -22.10
C LYS A 251 -6.65 31.64 -22.53
N PRO A 252 -5.83 31.58 -23.62
CA PRO A 252 -5.24 30.32 -24.05
C PRO A 252 -4.25 29.79 -22.97
N LEU A 253 -4.37 28.54 -22.64
CA LEU A 253 -3.49 27.83 -21.68
C LEU A 253 -2.43 27.02 -22.42
N ALA A 254 -2.80 26.43 -23.57
CA ALA A 254 -1.89 25.62 -24.36
C ALA A 254 -2.32 25.61 -25.83
N VAL A 255 -1.36 25.36 -26.71
CA VAL A 255 -1.53 25.07 -28.12
C VAL A 255 -0.97 23.67 -28.39
N VAL A 256 -1.72 22.84 -29.09
CA VAL A 256 -1.31 21.48 -29.46
C VAL A 256 -1.31 21.39 -30.99
N GLU A 257 -0.19 20.92 -31.54
CA GLU A 257 0.03 20.68 -32.95
C GLU A 257 0.14 19.19 -33.23
N ALA A 258 -0.62 18.68 -34.18
CA ALA A 258 -0.53 17.29 -34.62
C ALA A 258 0.57 17.17 -35.70
N LYS A 259 1.60 16.40 -35.43
CA LYS A 259 2.70 16.09 -36.36
C LYS A 259 2.88 14.61 -36.53
#